data_080a8930dd8fdab1980e4e1390f147b2
#
_entry.id   080a8930dd8fdab1980e4e1390f147b2
#
_cell.length_a   1.000
_cell.length_b   1.000
_cell.length_c   1.000
_cell.angle_alpha   90.00
_cell.angle_beta   90.00
_cell.angle_gamma   90.00
#
_symmetry.space_group_name_H-M   'P 1'
#
loop_
_entity.id
_entity.type
_entity.pdbx_description
1 polymer ?
#
loop_
_entity_poly.entity_id
_entity_poly.type
_entity_poly.pdbx_seq_one_letter_code
_entity_poly.pdbx_strand_id
1 'polypeptide(L)'
;MERRDFIKAGVLGIGAMAIADRAMALEYYPKKSDKKWAVIYSTWCGSSRDAGVWISEGMGGIADVFDVRENPDPSKYDHIVIGGSIRSNKVSKEMEDYLTENKGALKSRIRGLFCVQGNMKKPTGPENVKQLIDGYLSKITDVTGVPGKSFNGRITLNLLEPENKKMMEQMKMDDYDFMKRTDFLAFGKEIFDSVK
;
A
#
# COMPACT_ATOMS: atom_id res chain seq x y z
N MET A 1 35.86 34.69 21.05
CA MET A 1 35.38 33.64 20.17
C MET A 1 34.36 34.25 19.24
N GLU A 2 34.69 34.43 17.97
CA GLU A 2 33.80 35.04 17.01
C GLU A 2 32.61 34.14 16.65
N ARG A 3 31.46 34.75 16.35
CA ARG A 3 30.21 34.04 16.02
C ARG A 3 30.40 33.02 14.87
N ARG A 4 31.39 33.24 14.00
CA ARG A 4 31.80 32.35 12.92
C ARG A 4 32.49 31.08 13.42
N ASP A 5 33.26 31.14 14.51
CA ASP A 5 33.98 29.98 15.04
C ASP A 5 33.05 29.02 15.80
N PHE A 6 31.99 29.58 16.45
CA PHE A 6 30.96 28.80 17.07
C PHE A 6 30.13 27.99 16.03
N ILE A 7 29.83 28.64 14.89
CA ILE A 7 29.10 27.98 13.80
C ILE A 7 29.97 26.84 13.18
N LYS A 8 31.27 27.06 13.02
CA LYS A 8 32.18 26.05 12.49
C LYS A 8 32.36 24.87 13.44
N ALA A 9 32.47 25.11 14.75
CA ALA A 9 32.58 24.04 15.76
C ALA A 9 31.24 23.27 15.92
N GLY A 10 30.09 23.94 15.86
CA GLY A 10 28.77 23.32 15.89
C GLY A 10 28.49 22.45 14.67
N VAL A 11 28.95 22.90 13.50
CA VAL A 11 28.77 22.13 12.24
C VAL A 11 29.64 20.88 12.21
N LEU A 12 30.82 20.89 12.81
CA LEU A 12 31.70 19.70 12.86
C LEU A 12 31.23 18.64 13.87
N GLY A 13 30.60 19.04 14.98
CA GLY A 13 30.12 18.08 16.00
C GLY A 13 28.75 17.49 15.67
N ILE A 14 27.81 18.33 15.24
CA ILE A 14 26.43 17.87 14.87
C ILE A 14 26.41 17.32 13.46
N GLY A 15 27.27 17.83 12.56
CA GLY A 15 27.36 17.37 11.18
C GLY A 15 27.86 15.93 11.04
N ALA A 16 28.74 15.45 11.90
CA ALA A 16 29.27 14.09 11.79
C ALA A 16 28.23 13.03 12.23
N MET A 17 27.44 13.30 13.27
CA MET A 17 26.34 12.40 13.67
C MET A 17 25.17 12.46 12.68
N ALA A 18 24.80 13.66 12.22
CA ALA A 18 23.70 13.84 11.24
C ALA A 18 24.07 13.30 9.84
N ILE A 19 25.36 13.28 9.49
CA ILE A 19 25.86 12.68 8.24
C ILE A 19 25.89 11.16 8.34
N ALA A 20 26.26 10.59 9.51
CA ALA A 20 26.22 9.16 9.73
C ALA A 20 24.77 8.63 9.69
N ASP A 21 23.83 9.28 10.36
CA ASP A 21 22.41 8.91 10.33
C ASP A 21 21.78 9.15 8.94
N ARG A 22 22.18 10.21 8.23
CA ARG A 22 21.74 10.45 6.86
C ARG A 22 22.37 9.49 5.85
N ALA A 23 23.64 9.10 6.03
CA ALA A 23 24.26 8.10 5.18
C ALA A 23 23.60 6.73 5.34
N MET A 24 23.24 6.35 6.56
CA MET A 24 22.46 5.14 6.84
C MET A 24 21.03 5.25 6.29
N ALA A 25 20.39 6.42 6.42
CA ALA A 25 19.04 6.64 5.87
C ALA A 25 19.03 6.66 4.33
N LEU A 26 20.08 7.20 3.70
CA LEU A 26 20.21 7.24 2.23
C LEU A 26 20.55 5.87 1.61
N GLU A 27 21.11 4.93 2.39
CA GLU A 27 21.29 3.55 1.95
C GLU A 27 19.98 2.77 1.87
N TYR A 28 18.96 3.23 2.59
CA TYR A 28 17.69 2.54 2.69
C TYR A 28 16.59 3.05 1.74
N TYR A 29 16.72 4.25 1.14
CA TYR A 29 15.58 4.80 0.45
C TYR A 29 15.98 5.76 -0.70
N PRO A 30 15.53 5.50 -1.97
CA PRO A 30 14.97 4.22 -2.43
C PRO A 30 16.05 3.13 -2.57
N LYS A 31 15.69 1.89 -2.32
CA LYS A 31 16.59 0.75 -2.60
C LYS A 31 16.86 0.69 -4.10
N LYS A 32 18.07 0.23 -4.47
CA LYS A 32 18.35 -0.05 -5.88
C LYS A 32 17.59 -1.29 -6.32
N SER A 33 16.92 -1.20 -7.46
CA SER A 33 16.27 -2.33 -8.11
C SER A 33 16.45 -2.23 -9.61
N ASP A 34 16.85 -3.34 -10.24
CA ASP A 34 16.89 -3.47 -11.70
C ASP A 34 15.51 -3.75 -12.28
N LYS A 35 14.53 -4.00 -11.45
CA LYS A 35 13.13 -4.28 -11.80
C LYS A 35 12.26 -3.08 -11.51
N LYS A 36 11.35 -2.82 -12.42
CA LYS A 36 10.31 -1.79 -12.24
C LYS A 36 9.13 -2.38 -11.47
N TRP A 37 8.77 -1.72 -10.38
CA TRP A 37 7.68 -2.14 -9.51
C TRP A 37 6.54 -1.13 -9.54
N ALA A 38 5.31 -1.64 -9.42
CA ALA A 38 4.13 -0.81 -9.17
C ALA A 38 3.27 -1.39 -8.06
N VAL A 39 2.62 -0.52 -7.30
CA VAL A 39 1.48 -0.84 -6.44
C VAL A 39 0.25 -0.17 -7.03
N ILE A 40 -0.73 -0.95 -7.44
CA ILE A 40 -1.97 -0.45 -8.03
C ILE A 40 -3.11 -0.72 -7.06
N TYR A 41 -3.80 0.34 -6.66
CA TYR A 41 -4.85 0.25 -5.65
C TYR A 41 -6.17 0.87 -6.10
N SER A 42 -7.28 0.43 -5.48
CA SER A 42 -8.54 1.16 -5.48
C SER A 42 -8.90 1.62 -4.07
N THR A 43 -9.51 2.79 -3.95
CA THR A 43 -9.85 3.36 -2.65
C THR A 43 -11.17 4.12 -2.67
N TRP A 44 -11.90 4.09 -1.55
CA TRP A 44 -13.13 4.85 -1.33
C TRP A 44 -12.87 6.16 -0.56
N CYS A 45 -12.09 6.07 0.53
CA CYS A 45 -11.82 7.19 1.43
C CYS A 45 -10.33 7.34 1.77
N GLY A 46 -9.44 6.94 0.85
CA GLY A 46 -8.00 7.17 0.95
C GLY A 46 -7.21 6.11 1.73
N SER A 47 -7.83 5.19 2.47
CA SER A 47 -7.10 4.17 3.25
C SER A 47 -6.20 3.27 2.40
N SER A 48 -6.68 2.83 1.23
CA SER A 48 -5.85 1.98 0.35
C SER A 48 -4.75 2.75 -0.36
N ARG A 49 -4.87 4.07 -0.53
CA ARG A 49 -3.77 4.91 -1.00
C ARG A 49 -2.61 4.88 0.01
N ASP A 50 -2.90 5.13 1.27
CA ASP A 50 -1.89 5.11 2.32
C ASP A 50 -1.28 3.71 2.47
N ALA A 51 -2.10 2.65 2.36
CA ALA A 51 -1.63 1.27 2.30
C ALA A 51 -0.64 1.04 1.15
N GLY A 52 -0.96 1.49 -0.06
CA GLY A 52 -0.09 1.37 -1.24
C GLY A 52 1.25 2.07 -1.04
N VAL A 53 1.24 3.29 -0.49
CA VAL A 53 2.47 4.03 -0.16
C VAL A 53 3.31 3.28 0.87
N TRP A 54 2.72 2.79 1.97
CA TRP A 54 3.46 2.07 3.00
C TRP A 54 3.97 0.69 2.53
N ILE A 55 3.24 0.02 1.63
CA ILE A 55 3.74 -1.20 0.98
C ILE A 55 4.96 -0.88 0.12
N SER A 56 4.92 0.20 -0.69
CA SER A 56 6.09 0.66 -1.46
C SER A 56 7.26 1.01 -0.56
N GLU A 57 7.04 1.73 0.53
CA GLU A 57 8.08 2.02 1.53
C GLU A 57 8.70 0.73 2.11
N GLY A 58 7.86 -0.27 2.42
CA GLY A 58 8.32 -1.58 2.90
C GLY A 58 9.22 -2.31 1.90
N MET A 59 9.00 -2.11 0.61
CA MET A 59 9.87 -2.58 -0.48
C MET A 59 11.13 -1.72 -0.66
N GLY A 60 11.29 -0.65 0.12
CA GLY A 60 12.39 0.30 0.01
C GLY A 60 12.10 1.47 -0.92
N GLY A 61 10.83 1.81 -1.14
CA GLY A 61 10.39 2.97 -1.93
C GLY A 61 10.63 2.84 -3.43
N ILE A 62 10.72 1.62 -3.93
CA ILE A 62 11.07 1.35 -5.34
C ILE A 62 9.85 1.23 -6.25
N ALA A 63 8.65 1.11 -5.70
CA ALA A 63 7.43 0.95 -6.48
C ALA A 63 6.73 2.29 -6.72
N ASP A 64 6.34 2.52 -7.97
CA ASP A 64 5.37 3.56 -8.31
C ASP A 64 4.01 3.18 -7.74
N VAL A 65 3.24 4.16 -7.25
CA VAL A 65 1.96 3.90 -6.57
C VAL A 65 0.85 4.60 -7.33
N PHE A 66 -0.12 3.83 -7.85
CA PHE A 66 -1.19 4.33 -8.71
C PHE A 66 -2.57 4.02 -8.13
N ASP A 67 -3.47 4.99 -8.22
CA ASP A 67 -4.90 4.70 -8.18
C ASP A 67 -5.30 4.00 -9.49
N VAL A 68 -6.11 2.97 -9.41
CA VAL A 68 -6.57 2.23 -10.60
C VAL A 68 -7.27 3.13 -11.63
N ARG A 69 -7.86 4.23 -11.19
CA ARG A 69 -8.51 5.24 -12.05
C ARG A 69 -7.54 6.01 -12.96
N GLU A 70 -6.24 5.97 -12.63
CA GLU A 70 -5.19 6.49 -13.50
C GLU A 70 -4.90 5.56 -14.69
N ASN A 71 -5.48 4.35 -14.69
CA ASN A 71 -5.35 3.32 -15.71
C ASN A 71 -3.88 3.06 -16.12
N PRO A 72 -2.99 2.73 -15.15
CA PRO A 72 -1.59 2.51 -15.44
C PRO A 72 -1.40 1.29 -16.36
N ASP A 73 -0.53 1.43 -17.36
CA ASP A 73 -0.19 0.33 -18.28
C ASP A 73 0.67 -0.72 -17.55
N PRO A 74 0.14 -1.94 -17.29
CA PRO A 74 0.87 -2.94 -16.53
C PRO A 74 2.08 -3.50 -17.28
N SER A 75 2.15 -3.33 -18.61
CA SER A 75 3.27 -3.83 -19.41
C SER A 75 4.58 -3.10 -19.14
N LYS A 76 4.51 -1.90 -18.55
CA LYS A 76 5.68 -1.07 -18.20
C LYS A 76 6.41 -1.53 -16.95
N TYR A 77 5.85 -2.48 -16.19
CA TYR A 77 6.35 -2.96 -14.91
C TYR A 77 6.71 -4.43 -14.97
N ASP A 78 7.78 -4.81 -14.30
CA ASP A 78 8.20 -6.20 -14.15
C ASP A 78 7.40 -6.88 -13.03
N HIS A 79 7.11 -6.15 -11.98
CA HIS A 79 6.45 -6.65 -10.77
C HIS A 79 5.35 -5.68 -10.31
N ILE A 80 4.20 -6.23 -9.95
CA ILE A 80 3.02 -5.45 -9.58
C ILE A 80 2.43 -6.02 -8.30
N VAL A 81 2.04 -5.13 -7.39
CA VAL A 81 1.21 -5.46 -6.23
C VAL A 81 -0.18 -4.88 -6.46
N ILE A 82 -1.21 -5.69 -6.29
CA ILE A 82 -2.60 -5.31 -6.53
C ILE A 82 -3.40 -5.36 -5.25
N GLY A 83 -4.26 -4.38 -5.05
CA GLY A 83 -5.23 -4.46 -3.97
C GLY A 83 -6.15 -3.27 -3.86
N GLY A 84 -6.90 -3.21 -2.77
CA GLY A 84 -7.81 -2.09 -2.57
C GLY A 84 -8.77 -2.25 -1.42
N SER A 85 -9.59 -1.23 -1.25
CA SER A 85 -10.66 -1.23 -0.27
C SER A 85 -11.73 -2.24 -0.61
N ILE A 86 -12.16 -2.99 0.39
CA ILE A 86 -13.25 -3.96 0.25
C ILE A 86 -14.56 -3.34 0.75
N ARG A 87 -15.56 -3.41 -0.11
CA ARG A 87 -16.94 -3.06 0.20
C ARG A 87 -17.87 -4.17 -0.31
N SER A 88 -18.75 -4.66 0.54
CA SER A 88 -19.62 -5.80 0.20
C SER A 88 -18.85 -7.00 -0.37
N ASN A 89 -17.69 -7.31 0.23
CA ASN A 89 -16.75 -8.39 -0.16
C ASN A 89 -16.10 -8.23 -1.55
N LYS A 90 -16.12 -7.03 -2.13
CA LYS A 90 -15.54 -6.73 -3.44
C LYS A 90 -14.65 -5.49 -3.40
N VAL A 91 -13.71 -5.41 -4.31
CA VAL A 91 -13.02 -4.15 -4.66
C VAL A 91 -13.96 -3.25 -5.47
N SER A 92 -13.53 -2.03 -5.80
CA SER A 92 -14.34 -1.15 -6.64
C SER A 92 -14.54 -1.73 -8.05
N LYS A 93 -15.58 -1.28 -8.74
CA LYS A 93 -15.86 -1.71 -10.11
C LYS A 93 -14.71 -1.39 -11.06
N GLU A 94 -14.08 -0.21 -10.90
CA GLU A 94 -12.95 0.20 -11.70
C GLU A 94 -11.76 -0.77 -11.55
N MET A 95 -11.55 -1.29 -10.34
CA MET A 95 -10.53 -2.32 -10.13
C MET A 95 -10.92 -3.66 -10.76
N GLU A 96 -12.18 -4.11 -10.63
CA GLU A 96 -12.64 -5.34 -11.28
C GLU A 96 -12.51 -5.24 -12.81
N ASP A 97 -12.89 -4.12 -13.40
CA ASP A 97 -12.77 -3.86 -14.83
C ASP A 97 -11.30 -3.87 -15.28
N TYR A 98 -10.44 -3.11 -14.57
CA TYR A 98 -9.00 -3.06 -14.84
C TYR A 98 -8.33 -4.44 -14.79
N LEU A 99 -8.65 -5.23 -13.76
CA LEU A 99 -8.11 -6.59 -13.61
C LEU A 99 -8.57 -7.52 -14.73
N THR A 100 -9.80 -7.38 -15.18
CA THR A 100 -10.37 -8.18 -16.27
C THR A 100 -9.76 -7.83 -17.62
N GLU A 101 -9.69 -6.53 -17.94
CA GLU A 101 -9.15 -6.02 -19.20
C GLU A 101 -7.65 -6.30 -19.35
N ASN A 102 -6.90 -6.21 -18.25
CA ASN A 102 -5.45 -6.37 -18.24
C ASN A 102 -4.98 -7.76 -17.77
N LYS A 103 -5.87 -8.74 -17.64
CA LYS A 103 -5.58 -10.05 -17.04
C LYS A 103 -4.35 -10.72 -17.61
N GLY A 104 -4.20 -10.72 -18.94
CA GLY A 104 -3.06 -11.36 -19.62
C GLY A 104 -1.72 -10.71 -19.25
N ALA A 105 -1.66 -9.38 -19.19
CA ALA A 105 -0.45 -8.65 -18.84
C ALA A 105 -0.14 -8.74 -17.34
N LEU A 106 -1.16 -8.80 -16.48
CA LEU A 106 -1.02 -8.82 -15.04
C LEU A 106 -0.59 -10.19 -14.50
N LYS A 107 -1.11 -11.29 -15.05
CA LYS A 107 -0.93 -12.65 -14.52
C LYS A 107 0.52 -13.02 -14.22
N SER A 108 1.45 -12.70 -15.12
CA SER A 108 2.87 -13.01 -14.95
C SER A 108 3.65 -12.00 -14.09
N ARG A 109 3.03 -10.86 -13.74
CA ARG A 109 3.67 -9.74 -13.06
C ARG A 109 3.24 -9.53 -11.62
N ILE A 110 2.06 -10.04 -11.23
CA ILE A 110 1.58 -9.90 -9.85
C ILE A 110 2.50 -10.67 -8.91
N ARG A 111 2.94 -9.97 -7.84
CA ARG A 111 3.83 -10.48 -6.79
C ARG A 111 3.23 -10.37 -5.40
N GLY A 112 2.07 -9.74 -5.27
CA GLY A 112 1.36 -9.64 -4.01
C GLY A 112 -0.06 -9.15 -4.21
N LEU A 113 -0.95 -9.57 -3.32
CA LEU A 113 -2.36 -9.18 -3.30
C LEU A 113 -2.74 -8.66 -1.92
N PHE A 114 -3.45 -7.54 -1.84
CA PHE A 114 -3.90 -7.02 -0.56
C PHE A 114 -5.33 -6.49 -0.57
N CYS A 115 -5.95 -6.55 0.59
CA CYS A 115 -7.26 -5.95 0.84
C CYS A 115 -7.20 -5.04 2.06
N VAL A 116 -7.94 -3.93 2.02
CA VAL A 116 -8.15 -3.04 3.16
C VAL A 116 -9.64 -3.02 3.49
N GLN A 117 -10.00 -3.43 4.70
CA GLN A 117 -11.40 -3.57 5.14
C GLN A 117 -11.79 -2.40 6.05
N GLY A 118 -12.88 -1.71 5.73
CA GLY A 118 -13.33 -0.54 6.48
C GLY A 118 -13.94 -0.87 7.83
N ASN A 119 -14.82 -1.78 7.94
CA ASN A 119 -15.70 -1.96 9.11
C ASN A 119 -15.23 -3.08 10.05
N MET A 120 -13.95 -3.13 10.42
CA MET A 120 -13.44 -4.22 11.25
C MET A 120 -12.94 -3.73 12.60
N LYS A 121 -13.78 -3.83 13.63
CA LYS A 121 -13.38 -3.65 15.03
C LYS A 121 -12.47 -4.78 15.53
N LYS A 122 -12.37 -5.89 14.78
CA LYS A 122 -11.49 -7.03 15.08
C LYS A 122 -10.33 -7.04 14.11
N PRO A 123 -9.14 -7.51 14.52
CA PRO A 123 -8.05 -7.76 13.59
C PRO A 123 -8.49 -8.70 12.46
N THR A 124 -8.02 -8.44 11.25
CA THR A 124 -8.21 -9.36 10.13
C THR A 124 -7.42 -10.65 10.39
N GLY A 125 -8.03 -11.78 10.06
CA GLY A 125 -7.47 -13.10 10.33
C GLY A 125 -7.31 -13.95 9.05
N PRO A 126 -6.83 -15.19 9.19
CA PRO A 126 -6.65 -16.13 8.06
C PRO A 126 -7.92 -16.32 7.23
N GLU A 127 -9.10 -16.28 7.85
CA GLU A 127 -10.38 -16.42 7.15
C GLU A 127 -10.64 -15.28 6.16
N ASN A 128 -10.25 -14.05 6.51
CA ASN A 128 -10.35 -12.91 5.61
C ASN A 128 -9.40 -13.07 4.41
N VAL A 129 -8.18 -13.56 4.63
CA VAL A 129 -7.25 -13.90 3.55
C VAL A 129 -7.86 -14.95 2.64
N LYS A 130 -8.33 -16.07 3.21
CA LYS A 130 -8.97 -17.16 2.44
C LYS A 130 -10.16 -16.67 1.63
N GLN A 131 -11.00 -15.79 2.18
CA GLN A 131 -12.19 -15.29 1.48
C GLN A 131 -11.84 -14.26 0.42
N LEU A 132 -11.07 -13.23 0.78
CA LEU A 132 -10.89 -12.03 -0.04
C LEU A 132 -9.66 -12.09 -0.95
N ILE A 133 -8.61 -12.78 -0.54
CA ILE A 133 -7.43 -12.99 -1.36
C ILE A 133 -7.61 -14.27 -2.20
N ASP A 134 -7.65 -15.44 -1.58
CA ASP A 134 -7.69 -16.71 -2.30
C ASP A 134 -9.03 -16.95 -3.02
N GLY A 135 -10.12 -16.64 -2.34
CA GLY A 135 -11.48 -16.85 -2.85
C GLY A 135 -11.95 -15.82 -3.87
N TYR A 136 -11.36 -14.63 -3.91
CA TYR A 136 -11.81 -13.52 -4.73
C TYR A 136 -10.71 -12.92 -5.61
N LEU A 137 -9.71 -12.20 -5.07
CA LEU A 137 -8.70 -11.52 -5.90
C LEU A 137 -7.86 -12.50 -6.71
N SER A 138 -7.44 -13.62 -6.12
CA SER A 138 -6.69 -14.65 -6.85
C SER A 138 -7.48 -15.25 -8.01
N LYS A 139 -8.80 -15.38 -7.87
CA LYS A 139 -9.66 -15.87 -8.95
C LYS A 139 -9.82 -14.89 -10.10
N ILE A 140 -9.99 -13.60 -9.79
CA ILE A 140 -10.12 -12.56 -10.83
C ILE A 140 -8.80 -12.43 -11.59
N THR A 141 -7.69 -12.36 -10.88
CA THR A 141 -6.34 -12.19 -11.46
C THR A 141 -5.79 -13.47 -12.08
N ASP A 142 -6.34 -14.63 -11.72
CA ASP A 142 -5.81 -15.97 -12.06
C ASP A 142 -4.36 -16.15 -11.56
N VAL A 143 -4.07 -15.64 -10.35
CA VAL A 143 -2.75 -15.69 -9.71
C VAL A 143 -2.88 -16.35 -8.34
N THR A 144 -2.02 -17.32 -8.09
CA THR A 144 -1.92 -18.05 -6.80
C THR A 144 -0.47 -18.15 -6.36
N GLY A 145 -0.26 -18.44 -5.06
CA GLY A 145 1.09 -18.69 -4.54
C GLY A 145 1.92 -17.42 -4.31
N VAL A 146 1.32 -16.23 -4.43
CA VAL A 146 1.97 -14.97 -4.06
C VAL A 146 1.55 -14.55 -2.64
N PRO A 147 2.37 -13.77 -1.92
CA PRO A 147 1.98 -13.18 -0.66
C PRO A 147 0.64 -12.47 -0.75
N GLY A 148 -0.26 -12.76 0.18
CA GLY A 148 -1.59 -12.17 0.23
C GLY A 148 -1.98 -11.77 1.65
N LYS A 149 -2.52 -10.53 1.83
CA LYS A 149 -2.87 -10.03 3.15
C LYS A 149 -4.12 -9.19 3.16
N SER A 150 -4.89 -9.35 4.22
CA SER A 150 -6.03 -8.50 4.52
C SER A 150 -5.70 -7.62 5.72
N PHE A 151 -6.01 -6.34 5.63
CA PHE A 151 -5.69 -5.34 6.64
C PHE A 151 -6.94 -4.65 7.15
N ASN A 152 -6.89 -4.18 8.39
CA ASN A 152 -7.85 -3.23 8.89
C ASN A 152 -7.65 -1.88 8.20
N GLY A 153 -8.74 -1.19 7.94
CA GLY A 153 -8.74 0.11 7.29
C GLY A 153 -9.15 1.25 8.20
N ARG A 154 -9.42 2.36 7.55
CA ARG A 154 -9.92 3.60 8.13
C ARG A 154 -11.19 4.02 7.40
N ILE A 155 -12.13 4.64 8.12
CA ILE A 155 -13.22 5.41 7.52
C ILE A 155 -13.11 6.86 7.99
N THR A 156 -13.14 7.76 7.02
CA THR A 156 -13.23 9.20 7.23
C THR A 156 -14.50 9.67 6.53
N LEU A 157 -15.53 10.01 7.30
CA LEU A 157 -16.88 10.29 6.80
C LEU A 157 -16.91 11.41 5.77
N ASN A 158 -16.05 12.42 5.94
CA ASN A 158 -15.99 13.56 5.02
C ASN A 158 -15.35 13.22 3.65
N LEU A 159 -14.75 12.04 3.51
CA LEU A 159 -14.19 11.55 2.25
C LEU A 159 -15.09 10.53 1.55
N LEU A 160 -16.22 10.20 2.15
CA LEU A 160 -17.20 9.31 1.52
C LEU A 160 -18.11 10.09 0.57
N GLU A 161 -18.62 9.39 -0.43
CA GLU A 161 -19.68 9.93 -1.27
C GLU A 161 -20.91 10.30 -0.41
N PRO A 162 -21.70 11.31 -0.80
CA PRO A 162 -22.80 11.85 0.02
C PRO A 162 -23.78 10.79 0.52
N GLU A 163 -24.14 9.83 -0.32
CA GLU A 163 -25.08 8.75 0.01
C GLU A 163 -24.50 7.83 1.10
N ASN A 164 -23.21 7.48 0.97
CA ASN A 164 -22.51 6.63 1.92
C ASN A 164 -22.30 7.34 3.25
N LYS A 165 -21.95 8.62 3.22
CA LYS A 165 -21.84 9.46 4.40
C LYS A 165 -23.17 9.49 5.15
N LYS A 166 -24.28 9.78 4.47
CA LYS A 166 -25.61 9.81 5.07
C LYS A 166 -26.00 8.47 5.70
N MET A 167 -25.67 7.35 5.05
CA MET A 167 -25.92 6.02 5.61
C MET A 167 -25.11 5.80 6.89
N MET A 168 -23.85 6.16 6.92
CA MET A 168 -22.99 6.03 8.10
C MET A 168 -23.45 6.92 9.25
N GLU A 169 -23.87 8.15 8.98
CA GLU A 169 -24.46 9.06 9.96
C GLU A 169 -25.76 8.51 10.56
N GLN A 170 -26.64 7.91 9.73
CA GLN A 170 -27.85 7.23 10.22
C GLN A 170 -27.53 6.04 11.13
N MET A 171 -26.44 5.34 10.86
CA MET A 171 -25.93 4.25 11.71
C MET A 171 -25.15 4.75 12.93
N LYS A 172 -25.07 6.07 13.15
CA LYS A 172 -24.30 6.72 14.23
C LYS A 172 -22.86 6.23 14.27
N MET A 173 -22.24 6.10 13.11
CA MET A 173 -20.83 5.76 12.98
C MET A 173 -19.99 7.02 12.94
N ASP A 174 -18.95 7.06 13.75
CA ASP A 174 -17.92 8.09 13.74
C ASP A 174 -16.73 7.69 12.86
N ASP A 175 -15.85 8.65 12.60
CA ASP A 175 -14.55 8.40 12.01
C ASP A 175 -13.76 7.40 12.85
N TYR A 176 -13.05 6.49 12.20
CA TYR A 176 -12.13 5.59 12.87
C TYR A 176 -10.92 5.23 12.02
N ASP A 177 -9.82 4.87 12.69
CA ASP A 177 -8.61 4.39 12.05
C ASP A 177 -8.06 3.17 12.82
N PHE A 178 -8.03 2.03 12.14
CA PHE A 178 -7.44 0.78 12.64
C PHE A 178 -6.23 0.35 11.81
N MET A 179 -5.71 1.25 10.96
CA MET A 179 -4.54 0.98 10.16
C MET A 179 -3.28 0.98 11.03
N LYS A 180 -2.42 0.00 10.81
CA LYS A 180 -1.10 -0.06 11.45
C LYS A 180 -0.05 -0.02 10.36
N ARG A 181 0.61 1.12 10.19
CA ARG A 181 1.65 1.33 9.17
C ARG A 181 2.71 0.23 9.17
N THR A 182 3.12 -0.25 10.35
CA THR A 182 4.10 -1.34 10.51
C THR A 182 3.70 -2.62 9.79
N ASP A 183 2.40 -2.95 9.75
CA ASP A 183 1.91 -4.17 9.11
C ASP A 183 2.04 -4.10 7.58
N PHE A 184 1.82 -2.92 7.01
CA PHE A 184 1.98 -2.67 5.57
C PHE A 184 3.46 -2.64 5.17
N LEU A 185 4.32 -2.04 5.99
CA LEU A 185 5.77 -2.06 5.79
C LEU A 185 6.31 -3.50 5.80
N ALA A 186 5.87 -4.30 6.77
CA ALA A 186 6.26 -5.71 6.87
C ALA A 186 5.81 -6.51 5.65
N PHE A 187 4.58 -6.27 5.16
CA PHE A 187 4.07 -6.92 3.96
C PHE A 187 4.81 -6.51 2.69
N GLY A 188 5.14 -5.23 2.53
CA GLY A 188 5.98 -4.76 1.42
C GLY A 188 7.34 -5.44 1.41
N LYS A 189 7.97 -5.57 2.59
CA LYS A 189 9.23 -6.30 2.74
C LYS A 189 9.08 -7.78 2.38
N GLU A 190 8.03 -8.45 2.84
CA GLU A 190 7.72 -9.85 2.53
C GLU A 190 7.62 -10.07 1.01
N ILE A 191 6.87 -9.21 0.31
CA ILE A 191 6.73 -9.29 -1.15
C ILE A 191 8.09 -9.12 -1.82
N PHE A 192 8.85 -8.11 -1.44
CA PHE A 192 10.16 -7.85 -2.04
C PHE A 192 11.12 -9.02 -1.84
N ASP A 193 11.14 -9.60 -0.64
CA ASP A 193 12.02 -10.73 -0.32
C ASP A 193 11.59 -12.04 -1.01
N SER A 194 10.31 -12.18 -1.36
CA SER A 194 9.79 -13.38 -2.05
C SER A 194 10.19 -13.48 -3.53
N VAL A 195 10.72 -12.41 -4.11
CA VAL A 195 11.07 -12.31 -5.54
C VAL A 195 12.57 -12.34 -5.78
N LYS A 196 13.38 -12.41 -4.72
CA LYS A 196 14.84 -12.49 -4.81
C LYS A 196 15.35 -13.83 -5.28
#